data_6b4b7b6808611e4957825176f991191a
#
_entry.id   6b4b7b6808611e4957825176f991191a
#
_cell.length_a   1.000
_cell.length_b   1.000
_cell.length_c   1.000
_cell.angle_alpha   90.00
_cell.angle_beta   90.00
_cell.angle_gamma   90.00
#
_symmetry.space_group_name_H-M   'P 1'
#
loop_
_entity.id
_entity.type
_entity.pdbx_description
1 polymer ?
#
loop_
_entity_poly.entity_id
_entity_poly.type
_entity_poly.pdbx_seq_one_letter_code
_entity_poly.pdbx_strand_id
1 'polypeptide(L)'
;FGLLADDTPPVCLAAYAASAISRADPIKTGIQAFAYDIRTAILPFVFIFNPQLLLIGVTSWWHGISVFLVALVAILSFSSATQGWLLIGNRWYESLLLLFATWILFLPNAAMSQIWPEFKTLEFNTFTQGQLTLAEGQKVRLHITRHTNYGDRFKLFVFPASLAGPFSAQDLGMSLAYEEQEGWVVESLSYLSPAEAVGIDYSDLLTSIDIESLDRPSREWAFIPAFVLIGLVWLNQRRRRRHQTQHLHHHLKQEV
;
A
#
# COMPACT_ATOMS: atom_id res chain seq x y z
N PHE A 1 -17.01 -2.14 -10.44
CA PHE A 1 -17.30 -3.56 -10.10
C PHE A 1 -18.48 -4.16 -10.89
N GLY A 2 -19.53 -3.39 -11.24
CA GLY A 2 -20.68 -3.90 -12.02
C GLY A 2 -20.29 -4.45 -13.40
N LEU A 3 -19.42 -3.76 -14.12
CA LEU A 3 -18.91 -4.19 -15.43
C LEU A 3 -18.05 -5.46 -15.36
N LEU A 4 -17.35 -5.65 -14.25
CA LEU A 4 -16.51 -6.85 -14.05
C LEU A 4 -17.34 -8.14 -14.03
N ALA A 5 -18.58 -8.07 -13.56
CA ALA A 5 -19.47 -9.23 -13.49
C ALA A 5 -19.83 -9.76 -14.90
N ASP A 6 -19.88 -8.87 -15.92
CA ASP A 6 -20.21 -9.27 -17.28
C ASP A 6 -19.07 -10.06 -17.95
N ASP A 7 -17.83 -9.89 -17.50
CA ASP A 7 -16.64 -10.58 -18.01
C ASP A 7 -16.15 -11.70 -17.08
N THR A 8 -16.76 -11.85 -15.89
CA THR A 8 -16.29 -12.81 -14.88
C THR A 8 -17.08 -14.13 -14.95
N PRO A 9 -16.41 -15.29 -15.04
CA PRO A 9 -17.08 -16.58 -14.89
C PRO A 9 -17.77 -16.71 -13.50
N PRO A 10 -18.97 -17.29 -13.43
CA PRO A 10 -19.71 -18.00 -14.47
C PRO A 10 -20.67 -17.14 -15.30
N VAL A 11 -20.85 -15.85 -14.98
CA VAL A 11 -21.85 -14.99 -15.64
C VAL A 11 -21.44 -14.68 -17.09
N CYS A 12 -20.28 -14.06 -17.32
CA CYS A 12 -19.62 -13.87 -18.63
C CYS A 12 -20.54 -13.46 -19.79
N LEU A 13 -21.53 -12.59 -19.60
CA LEU A 13 -22.49 -12.23 -20.65
C LEU A 13 -21.83 -11.68 -21.92
N ALA A 14 -20.82 -10.79 -21.75
CA ALA A 14 -20.07 -10.25 -22.86
C ALA A 14 -19.27 -11.33 -23.61
N ALA A 15 -18.69 -12.28 -22.88
CA ALA A 15 -17.96 -13.41 -23.48
C ALA A 15 -18.88 -14.38 -24.22
N TYR A 16 -20.09 -14.62 -23.75
CA TYR A 16 -21.09 -15.39 -24.47
C TYR A 16 -21.48 -14.71 -25.80
N ALA A 17 -21.72 -13.40 -25.78
CA ALA A 17 -22.01 -12.64 -27.00
C ALA A 17 -20.84 -12.68 -28.00
N ALA A 18 -19.62 -12.45 -27.51
CA ALA A 18 -18.39 -12.52 -28.34
C ALA A 18 -18.15 -13.91 -28.92
N SER A 19 -18.38 -14.97 -28.15
CA SER A 19 -18.23 -16.35 -28.59
C SER A 19 -19.26 -16.76 -29.66
N ALA A 20 -20.48 -16.22 -29.58
CA ALA A 20 -21.49 -16.44 -30.60
C ALA A 20 -21.08 -15.86 -31.96
N ILE A 21 -20.36 -14.73 -31.98
CA ILE A 21 -19.84 -14.09 -33.20
C ILE A 21 -18.61 -14.86 -33.71
N SER A 22 -17.66 -15.16 -32.82
CA SER A 22 -16.38 -15.79 -33.16
C SER A 22 -16.47 -17.31 -33.37
N ARG A 23 -17.62 -17.93 -33.00
CA ARG A 23 -17.83 -19.39 -32.95
C ARG A 23 -16.82 -20.13 -32.07
N ALA A 24 -16.31 -19.44 -31.05
CA ALA A 24 -15.38 -19.99 -30.06
C ALA A 24 -16.15 -20.59 -28.86
N ASP A 25 -15.42 -21.31 -28.00
CA ASP A 25 -15.97 -21.82 -26.75
C ASP A 25 -16.25 -20.65 -25.78
N PRO A 26 -17.50 -20.47 -25.30
CA PRO A 26 -17.87 -19.36 -24.42
C PRO A 26 -17.07 -19.31 -23.11
N ILE A 27 -16.83 -20.49 -22.50
CA ILE A 27 -16.14 -20.58 -21.20
C ILE A 27 -14.66 -20.17 -21.37
N LYS A 28 -14.00 -20.68 -22.42
CA LYS A 28 -12.60 -20.29 -22.72
C LYS A 28 -12.50 -18.81 -23.05
N THR A 29 -13.47 -18.26 -23.78
CA THR A 29 -13.55 -16.83 -24.09
C THR A 29 -13.70 -16.02 -22.82
N GLY A 30 -14.57 -16.44 -21.87
CA GLY A 30 -14.76 -15.80 -20.59
C GLY A 30 -13.51 -15.83 -19.69
N ILE A 31 -12.82 -16.97 -19.61
CA ILE A 31 -11.57 -17.06 -18.86
C ILE A 31 -10.51 -16.12 -19.44
N GLN A 32 -10.43 -16.03 -20.77
CA GLN A 32 -9.50 -15.13 -21.44
C GLN A 32 -9.86 -13.64 -21.23
N ALA A 33 -11.15 -13.30 -21.31
CA ALA A 33 -11.64 -11.96 -21.02
C ALA A 33 -11.30 -11.55 -19.60
N PHE A 34 -11.61 -12.39 -18.60
CA PHE A 34 -11.27 -12.16 -17.20
C PHE A 34 -9.76 -11.97 -16.98
N ALA A 35 -8.91 -12.76 -17.64
CA ALA A 35 -7.46 -12.60 -17.56
C ALA A 35 -6.97 -11.24 -18.08
N TYR A 36 -7.66 -10.66 -19.05
CA TYR A 36 -7.38 -9.28 -19.48
C TYR A 36 -7.93 -8.24 -18.51
N ASP A 37 -9.07 -8.49 -17.90
CA ASP A 37 -9.81 -7.52 -17.09
C ASP A 37 -9.35 -7.47 -15.62
N ILE A 38 -8.57 -8.45 -15.15
CA ILE A 38 -8.04 -8.49 -13.78
C ILE A 38 -7.25 -7.22 -13.40
N ARG A 39 -6.68 -6.53 -14.38
CA ARG A 39 -5.97 -5.26 -14.19
C ARG A 39 -6.90 -4.14 -13.78
N THR A 40 -8.07 -4.09 -14.41
CA THR A 40 -9.13 -3.13 -14.09
C THR A 40 -9.67 -3.38 -12.69
N ALA A 41 -9.77 -4.66 -12.29
CA ALA A 41 -10.22 -5.05 -10.95
C ALA A 41 -9.29 -4.55 -9.83
N ILE A 42 -7.99 -4.44 -10.08
CA ILE A 42 -6.99 -4.02 -9.09
C ILE A 42 -6.95 -2.50 -8.93
N LEU A 43 -7.30 -1.70 -9.95
CA LEU A 43 -7.20 -0.24 -9.92
C LEU A 43 -7.89 0.42 -8.72
N PRO A 44 -9.13 0.06 -8.33
CA PRO A 44 -9.78 0.66 -7.16
C PRO A 44 -8.98 0.47 -5.86
N PHE A 45 -8.38 -0.70 -5.68
CA PHE A 45 -7.53 -0.97 -4.51
C PHE A 45 -6.26 -0.11 -4.54
N VAL A 46 -5.65 0.06 -5.72
CA VAL A 46 -4.47 0.92 -5.87
C VAL A 46 -4.80 2.36 -5.47
N PHE A 47 -5.98 2.88 -5.83
CA PHE A 47 -6.41 4.24 -5.45
C PHE A 47 -6.64 4.38 -3.94
N ILE A 48 -7.19 3.37 -3.27
CA ILE A 48 -7.39 3.39 -1.81
C ILE A 48 -6.03 3.52 -1.09
N PHE A 49 -5.03 2.78 -1.54
CA PHE A 49 -3.69 2.78 -0.92
C PHE A 49 -2.80 3.94 -1.39
N ASN A 50 -3.15 4.59 -2.52
CA ASN A 50 -2.39 5.68 -3.10
C ASN A 50 -3.29 6.87 -3.48
N PRO A 51 -3.79 7.65 -2.51
CA PRO A 51 -4.67 8.80 -2.78
C PRO A 51 -4.04 9.84 -3.71
N GLN A 52 -2.71 9.86 -3.82
CA GLN A 52 -1.99 10.77 -4.70
C GLN A 52 -2.22 10.49 -6.20
N LEU A 53 -2.63 9.26 -6.57
CA LEU A 53 -3.09 8.97 -7.93
C LEU A 53 -4.40 9.70 -8.27
N LEU A 54 -5.15 10.09 -7.23
CA LEU A 54 -6.32 10.94 -7.33
C LEU A 54 -5.98 12.43 -7.15
N LEU A 55 -4.67 12.79 -7.22
CA LEU A 55 -4.14 14.13 -6.99
C LEU A 55 -4.39 14.69 -5.59
N ILE A 56 -4.80 13.86 -4.63
CA ILE A 56 -5.00 14.25 -3.24
C ILE A 56 -3.62 14.42 -2.57
N GLY A 57 -3.36 15.61 -2.01
CA GLY A 57 -2.07 15.92 -1.37
C GLY A 57 -0.93 16.23 -2.35
N VAL A 58 -1.21 16.39 -3.64
CA VAL A 58 -0.23 16.83 -4.64
C VAL A 58 -0.17 18.36 -4.63
N THR A 59 0.97 18.91 -4.19
CA THR A 59 1.17 20.35 -4.03
C THR A 59 1.90 21.00 -5.22
N SER A 60 2.54 20.19 -6.09
CA SER A 60 3.36 20.67 -7.21
C SER A 60 3.08 19.88 -8.48
N TRP A 61 3.13 20.57 -9.63
CA TRP A 61 3.03 19.95 -10.95
C TRP A 61 4.08 18.85 -11.18
N TRP A 62 5.32 19.07 -10.75
CA TRP A 62 6.40 18.09 -10.87
C TRP A 62 6.12 16.83 -10.04
N HIS A 63 5.55 16.99 -8.85
CA HIS A 63 5.10 15.87 -8.04
C HIS A 63 3.97 15.10 -8.73
N GLY A 64 2.98 15.79 -9.31
CA GLY A 64 1.90 15.14 -10.07
C GLY A 64 2.43 14.33 -11.27
N ILE A 65 3.37 14.89 -12.02
CA ILE A 65 4.01 14.21 -13.16
C ILE A 65 4.78 12.96 -12.68
N SER A 66 5.54 13.05 -11.60
CA SER A 66 6.29 11.91 -11.06
C SER A 66 5.37 10.78 -10.61
N VAL A 67 4.28 11.09 -9.92
CA VAL A 67 3.25 10.12 -9.50
C VAL A 67 2.63 9.43 -10.72
N PHE A 68 2.28 10.21 -11.74
CA PHE A 68 1.72 9.67 -12.99
C PHE A 68 2.70 8.72 -13.69
N LEU A 69 3.98 9.10 -13.83
CA LEU A 69 4.99 8.27 -14.48
C LEU A 69 5.25 6.96 -13.72
N VAL A 70 5.32 7.03 -12.38
CA VAL A 70 5.46 5.83 -11.54
C VAL A 70 4.26 4.90 -11.70
N ALA A 71 3.04 5.44 -11.69
CA ALA A 71 1.82 4.68 -11.91
C ALA A 71 1.77 4.03 -13.29
N LEU A 72 2.17 4.77 -14.34
CA LEU A 72 2.24 4.25 -15.71
C LEU A 72 3.20 3.05 -15.79
N VAL A 73 4.40 3.17 -15.23
CA VAL A 73 5.37 2.07 -15.20
C VAL A 73 4.85 0.88 -14.40
N ALA A 74 4.19 1.14 -13.27
CA ALA A 74 3.60 0.09 -12.44
C ALA A 74 2.52 -0.70 -13.20
N ILE A 75 1.60 0.00 -13.89
CA ILE A 75 0.53 -0.63 -14.69
C ILE A 75 1.12 -1.41 -15.87
N LEU A 76 2.11 -0.87 -16.57
CA LEU A 76 2.78 -1.57 -17.67
C LEU A 76 3.50 -2.83 -17.19
N SER A 77 4.19 -2.76 -16.04
CA SER A 77 4.86 -3.90 -15.43
C SER A 77 3.87 -4.97 -15.00
N PHE A 78 2.75 -4.58 -14.37
CA PHE A 78 1.67 -5.48 -14.00
C PHE A 78 1.05 -6.17 -15.21
N SER A 79 0.75 -5.39 -16.25
CA SER A 79 0.21 -5.90 -17.51
C SER A 79 1.16 -6.92 -18.16
N SER A 80 2.45 -6.60 -18.20
CA SER A 80 3.48 -7.49 -18.74
C SER A 80 3.60 -8.80 -17.93
N ALA A 81 3.54 -8.70 -16.60
CA ALA A 81 3.64 -9.86 -15.72
C ALA A 81 2.45 -10.81 -15.89
N THR A 82 1.23 -10.26 -15.96
CA THR A 82 -0.02 -11.05 -16.07
C THR A 82 -0.24 -11.61 -17.46
N GLN A 83 0.20 -10.91 -18.51
CA GLN A 83 0.11 -11.39 -19.87
C GLN A 83 1.28 -12.32 -20.26
N GLY A 84 2.33 -12.39 -19.44
CA GLY A 84 3.49 -13.20 -19.73
C GLY A 84 4.34 -12.67 -20.90
N TRP A 85 4.30 -11.34 -21.19
CA TRP A 85 4.99 -10.75 -22.34
C TRP A 85 5.41 -9.29 -22.07
N LEU A 86 6.70 -8.99 -22.31
CA LEU A 86 7.24 -7.63 -22.26
C LEU A 86 7.89 -7.25 -23.60
N LEU A 87 9.09 -7.77 -23.89
CA LEU A 87 9.76 -7.69 -25.19
C LEU A 87 9.68 -9.01 -25.95
N ILE A 88 9.67 -10.10 -25.22
CA ILE A 88 9.50 -11.49 -25.65
C ILE A 88 8.70 -12.22 -24.58
N GLY A 89 8.30 -13.46 -24.82
CA GLY A 89 7.60 -14.27 -23.80
C GLY A 89 8.37 -14.32 -22.48
N ASN A 90 7.69 -13.96 -21.39
CA ASN A 90 8.27 -13.97 -20.04
C ASN A 90 8.52 -15.41 -19.59
N ARG A 91 9.61 -15.64 -18.92
CA ARG A 91 9.79 -16.83 -18.10
C ARG A 91 9.04 -16.64 -16.77
N TRP A 92 8.65 -17.74 -16.12
CA TRP A 92 7.87 -17.69 -14.89
C TRP A 92 8.48 -16.76 -13.80
N TYR A 93 9.82 -16.80 -13.63
CA TYR A 93 10.52 -15.96 -12.67
C TYR A 93 10.56 -14.47 -13.08
N GLU A 94 10.56 -14.16 -14.39
CA GLU A 94 10.49 -12.78 -14.90
C GLU A 94 9.12 -12.18 -14.58
N SER A 95 8.04 -12.95 -14.74
CA SER A 95 6.69 -12.52 -14.34
C SER A 95 6.59 -12.31 -12.83
N LEU A 96 7.17 -13.17 -12.00
CA LEU A 96 7.22 -12.98 -10.55
C LEU A 96 8.00 -11.73 -10.14
N LEU A 97 9.16 -11.48 -10.76
CA LEU A 97 9.95 -10.28 -10.50
C LEU A 97 9.19 -9.00 -10.88
N LEU A 98 8.48 -9.01 -12.02
CA LEU A 98 7.64 -7.89 -12.44
C LEU A 98 6.44 -7.69 -11.50
N LEU A 99 5.79 -8.75 -11.02
CA LEU A 99 4.73 -8.66 -10.02
C LEU A 99 5.24 -8.07 -8.71
N PHE A 100 6.41 -8.50 -8.25
CA PHE A 100 7.03 -7.98 -7.04
C PHE A 100 7.43 -6.50 -7.18
N ALA A 101 8.01 -6.12 -8.31
CA ALA A 101 8.30 -4.72 -8.61
C ALA A 101 7.02 -3.87 -8.66
N THR A 102 5.96 -4.38 -9.27
CA THR A 102 4.65 -3.73 -9.31
C THR A 102 4.06 -3.55 -7.91
N TRP A 103 4.18 -4.57 -7.06
CA TRP A 103 3.73 -4.47 -5.67
C TRP A 103 4.45 -3.36 -4.90
N ILE A 104 5.78 -3.23 -5.06
CA ILE A 104 6.55 -2.13 -4.46
C ILE A 104 6.10 -0.78 -4.99
N LEU A 105 5.86 -0.64 -6.30
CA LEU A 105 5.44 0.62 -6.92
C LEU A 105 4.03 1.04 -6.51
N PHE A 106 3.11 0.09 -6.35
CA PHE A 106 1.74 0.37 -5.92
C PHE A 106 1.62 0.57 -4.41
N LEU A 107 2.43 -0.11 -3.62
CA LEU A 107 2.37 -0.09 -2.16
C LEU A 107 3.73 0.25 -1.53
N PRO A 108 4.32 1.42 -1.87
CA PRO A 108 5.65 1.78 -1.39
C PRO A 108 5.72 1.86 0.13
N ASN A 109 4.65 2.31 0.78
CA ASN A 109 4.59 2.38 2.24
C ASN A 109 4.58 0.99 2.88
N ALA A 110 3.86 0.02 2.32
CA ALA A 110 3.83 -1.36 2.80
C ALA A 110 5.19 -2.05 2.60
N ALA A 111 5.85 -1.80 1.46
CA ALA A 111 7.19 -2.32 1.21
C ALA A 111 8.24 -1.73 2.18
N MET A 112 8.17 -0.42 2.46
CA MET A 112 9.08 0.24 3.38
C MET A 112 8.83 -0.12 4.84
N SER A 113 7.57 -0.31 5.25
CA SER A 113 7.23 -0.60 6.65
C SER A 113 7.83 -1.90 7.17
N GLN A 114 8.21 -2.81 6.29
CA GLN A 114 8.94 -4.03 6.64
C GLN A 114 10.37 -3.75 7.14
N ILE A 115 11.02 -2.70 6.62
CA ILE A 115 12.41 -2.36 6.94
C ILE A 115 12.45 -1.13 7.86
N TRP A 116 11.62 -0.12 7.59
CA TRP A 116 11.49 1.12 8.36
C TRP A 116 10.04 1.33 8.76
N PRO A 117 9.63 0.85 9.96
CA PRO A 117 8.27 1.05 10.44
C PRO A 117 7.95 2.54 10.55
N GLU A 118 6.74 2.89 10.13
CA GLU A 118 6.24 4.27 10.17
C GLU A 118 6.05 4.78 11.60
N PHE A 119 5.72 3.86 12.50
CA PHE A 119 5.49 4.14 13.91
C PHE A 119 6.34 3.20 14.75
N LYS A 120 6.87 3.74 15.85
CA LYS A 120 7.60 2.99 16.88
C LYS A 120 6.74 2.96 18.12
N THR A 121 6.49 1.77 18.66
CA THR A 121 5.77 1.61 19.93
C THR A 121 6.67 2.03 21.08
N LEU A 122 6.11 2.82 21.96
CA LEU A 122 6.78 3.35 23.16
C LEU A 122 6.35 2.61 24.42
N GLU A 123 7.24 2.63 25.41
CA GLU A 123 6.89 2.23 26.76
C GLU A 123 6.01 3.32 27.42
N PHE A 124 4.96 2.89 28.12
CA PHE A 124 4.02 3.79 28.79
C PHE A 124 4.68 4.74 29.80
N ASN A 125 5.73 4.27 30.49
CA ASN A 125 6.43 5.07 31.47
C ASN A 125 7.02 6.35 30.89
N THR A 126 7.52 6.29 29.65
CA THR A 126 8.07 7.46 28.95
C THR A 126 7.01 8.54 28.68
N PHE A 127 5.80 8.10 28.36
CA PHE A 127 4.68 8.99 28.08
C PHE A 127 4.06 9.58 29.35
N THR A 128 3.89 8.76 30.39
CA THR A 128 3.29 9.21 31.67
C THR A 128 4.21 10.16 32.43
N GLN A 129 5.53 9.97 32.34
CA GLN A 129 6.53 10.80 33.00
C GLN A 129 6.90 12.08 32.23
N GLY A 130 6.31 12.32 31.05
CA GLY A 130 6.62 13.49 30.22
C GLY A 130 8.04 13.51 29.66
N GLN A 131 8.70 12.36 29.59
CA GLN A 131 10.05 12.23 29.02
C GLN A 131 10.06 12.10 27.51
N LEU A 132 8.89 12.02 26.89
CA LEU A 132 8.73 11.96 25.46
C LEU A 132 8.93 13.34 24.84
N THR A 133 9.96 13.50 24.03
CA THR A 133 10.18 14.72 23.24
C THR A 133 9.75 14.49 21.80
N LEU A 134 8.85 15.32 21.31
CA LEU A 134 8.33 15.27 19.95
C LEU A 134 8.84 16.45 19.13
N ALA A 135 9.00 16.24 17.83
CA ALA A 135 9.19 17.31 16.86
C ALA A 135 7.83 17.94 16.50
N GLU A 136 7.87 19.19 16.03
CA GLU A 136 6.67 19.89 15.57
C GLU A 136 5.99 19.10 14.42
N GLY A 137 4.68 18.89 14.57
CA GLY A 137 3.88 18.14 13.59
C GLY A 137 4.02 16.62 13.64
N GLN A 138 4.92 16.07 14.48
CA GLN A 138 5.07 14.62 14.66
C GLN A 138 3.78 14.01 15.25
N LYS A 139 3.36 12.87 14.70
CA LYS A 139 2.10 12.24 15.11
C LYS A 139 2.31 11.21 16.20
N VAL A 140 1.44 11.25 17.19
CA VAL A 140 1.32 10.24 18.25
C VAL A 140 0.01 9.49 18.02
N ARG A 141 0.07 8.17 18.06
CA ARG A 141 -1.09 7.27 17.99
C ARG A 141 -1.32 6.63 19.35
N LEU A 142 -2.53 6.76 19.83
CA LEU A 142 -2.99 6.07 21.04
C LEU A 142 -3.94 4.95 20.63
N HIS A 143 -3.58 3.73 20.99
CA HIS A 143 -4.44 2.57 20.83
C HIS A 143 -5.24 2.39 22.12
N ILE A 144 -6.54 2.45 22.00
CA ILE A 144 -7.47 2.41 23.13
C ILE A 144 -8.44 1.26 22.95
N THR A 145 -8.58 0.48 24.01
CA THR A 145 -9.62 -0.54 24.12
C THR A 145 -10.70 -0.05 25.07
N ARG A 146 -11.93 0.03 24.59
CA ARG A 146 -13.11 0.37 25.40
C ARG A 146 -13.93 -0.88 25.63
N HIS A 147 -14.09 -1.25 26.89
CA HIS A 147 -15.00 -2.32 27.28
C HIS A 147 -16.44 -1.84 27.16
N THR A 148 -17.27 -2.60 26.44
CA THR A 148 -18.68 -2.31 26.29
C THR A 148 -19.50 -3.56 26.57
N ASN A 149 -20.80 -3.39 26.88
CA ASN A 149 -21.72 -4.50 27.11
C ASN A 149 -21.85 -5.47 25.90
N TYR A 150 -21.32 -5.07 24.73
CA TYR A 150 -21.35 -5.85 23.48
C TYR A 150 -19.94 -6.39 23.10
N GLY A 151 -18.97 -6.31 24.03
CA GLY A 151 -17.57 -6.70 23.84
C GLY A 151 -16.63 -5.50 23.69
N ASP A 152 -15.36 -5.80 23.47
CA ASP A 152 -14.29 -4.83 23.40
C ASP A 152 -14.29 -4.10 22.05
N ARG A 153 -14.16 -2.78 22.11
CA ARG A 153 -14.00 -1.93 20.93
C ARG A 153 -12.61 -1.32 20.90
N PHE A 154 -11.87 -1.62 19.84
CA PHE A 154 -10.55 -1.03 19.59
C PHE A 154 -10.71 0.29 18.84
N LYS A 155 -10.10 1.35 19.37
CA LYS A 155 -10.09 2.67 18.76
C LYS A 155 -8.66 3.16 18.62
N LEU A 156 -8.40 3.87 17.51
CA LEU A 156 -7.11 4.50 17.23
C LEU A 156 -7.32 6.01 17.17
N PHE A 157 -6.63 6.73 18.03
CA PHE A 157 -6.63 8.20 18.05
C PHE A 157 -5.27 8.72 17.63
N VAL A 158 -5.25 9.75 16.76
CA VAL A 158 -4.02 10.34 16.23
C VAL A 158 -3.97 11.81 16.65
N PHE A 159 -2.90 12.16 17.34
CA PHE A 159 -2.63 13.53 17.78
C PHE A 159 -1.37 14.06 17.10
N PRO A 160 -1.44 15.19 16.38
CA PRO A 160 -0.25 15.91 15.95
C PRO A 160 0.33 16.68 17.13
N ALA A 161 1.66 16.66 17.32
CA ALA A 161 2.33 17.54 18.26
C ALA A 161 2.19 18.98 17.78
N SER A 162 1.55 19.83 18.57
CA SER A 162 1.33 21.23 18.23
C SER A 162 2.62 22.06 18.23
N LEU A 163 3.56 21.70 19.12
CA LEU A 163 4.86 22.35 19.28
C LEU A 163 5.93 21.27 19.51
N ALA A 164 7.17 21.55 19.11
CA ALA A 164 8.30 20.72 19.48
C ALA A 164 8.58 20.82 20.98
N GLY A 165 8.70 19.69 21.66
CA GLY A 165 8.99 19.68 23.09
C GLY A 165 8.52 18.43 23.82
N PRO A 166 8.52 18.47 25.16
CA PRO A 166 8.01 17.37 25.96
C PRO A 166 6.51 17.18 25.70
N PHE A 167 6.09 15.93 25.62
CA PHE A 167 4.70 15.56 25.37
C PHE A 167 4.29 14.44 26.33
N SER A 168 3.17 14.63 26.99
CA SER A 168 2.66 13.74 28.03
C SER A 168 1.14 13.58 27.96
N ALA A 169 0.60 12.70 28.78
CA ALA A 169 -0.84 12.55 28.95
C ALA A 169 -1.52 13.85 29.41
N GLN A 170 -0.81 14.68 30.22
CA GLN A 170 -1.32 15.94 30.71
C GLN A 170 -1.53 16.99 29.60
N ASP A 171 -0.69 16.96 28.55
CA ASP A 171 -0.83 17.86 27.39
C ASP A 171 -2.09 17.54 26.59
N LEU A 172 -2.55 16.29 26.65
CA LEU A 172 -3.83 15.86 26.10
C LEU A 172 -5.01 16.09 27.06
N GLY A 173 -4.74 16.55 28.28
CA GLY A 173 -5.74 16.80 29.31
C GLY A 173 -6.31 15.52 29.90
N MET A 174 -5.51 14.46 29.99
CA MET A 174 -5.90 13.21 30.63
C MET A 174 -4.90 12.79 31.70
N SER A 175 -5.41 12.16 32.78
CA SER A 175 -4.60 11.44 33.75
C SER A 175 -4.74 9.93 33.53
N LEU A 176 -3.66 9.21 33.73
CA LEU A 176 -3.61 7.76 33.59
C LEU A 176 -3.29 7.13 34.94
N ALA A 177 -4.04 6.08 35.29
CA ALA A 177 -3.76 5.23 36.44
C ALA A 177 -3.38 3.84 35.97
N TYR A 178 -2.51 3.14 36.68
CA TYR A 178 -2.15 1.77 36.40
C TYR A 178 -2.94 0.83 37.32
N GLU A 179 -3.75 -0.02 36.71
CA GLU A 179 -4.49 -1.08 37.41
C GLU A 179 -3.85 -2.44 37.13
N GLU A 180 -3.62 -3.23 38.19
CA GLU A 180 -2.91 -4.51 38.08
C GLU A 180 -3.58 -5.53 37.14
N GLN A 181 -4.91 -5.46 36.96
CA GLN A 181 -5.67 -6.40 36.14
C GLN A 181 -5.91 -5.91 34.71
N GLU A 182 -5.99 -4.61 34.50
CA GLU A 182 -6.40 -4.01 33.23
C GLU A 182 -5.26 -3.26 32.53
N GLY A 183 -4.25 -2.77 33.28
CA GLY A 183 -3.14 -1.99 32.74
C GLY A 183 -3.34 -0.48 32.90
N TRP A 184 -2.98 0.32 31.90
CA TRP A 184 -3.10 1.78 31.97
C TRP A 184 -4.51 2.22 31.56
N VAL A 185 -5.23 2.81 32.51
CA VAL A 185 -6.62 3.26 32.36
C VAL A 185 -6.69 4.79 32.43
N VAL A 186 -7.59 5.38 31.67
CA VAL A 186 -7.89 6.81 31.75
C VAL A 186 -8.70 7.08 33.02
N GLU A 187 -8.04 7.67 34.04
CA GLU A 187 -8.61 7.97 35.34
C GLU A 187 -9.44 9.25 35.31
N SER A 188 -8.97 10.29 34.63
CA SER A 188 -9.71 11.54 34.49
C SER A 188 -9.43 12.24 33.17
N LEU A 189 -10.39 13.06 32.72
CA LEU A 189 -10.31 13.92 31.57
C LEU A 189 -10.63 15.36 31.94
N SER A 190 -9.83 16.29 31.44
CA SER A 190 -10.10 17.72 31.57
C SER A 190 -11.19 18.14 30.58
N TYR A 191 -12.09 18.97 31.00
CA TYR A 191 -13.18 19.51 30.17
C TYR A 191 -12.62 20.27 28.96
N LEU A 192 -13.15 20.02 27.77
CA LEU A 192 -12.70 20.57 26.48
C LEU A 192 -11.23 20.24 26.13
N SER A 193 -10.69 19.16 26.68
CA SER A 193 -9.34 18.71 26.36
C SER A 193 -9.23 18.11 24.95
N PRO A 194 -8.02 18.06 24.35
CA PRO A 194 -7.81 17.38 23.11
C PRO A 194 -8.23 15.90 23.13
N ALA A 195 -8.04 15.21 24.25
CA ALA A 195 -8.46 13.82 24.43
C ALA A 195 -9.99 13.65 24.41
N GLU A 196 -10.71 14.50 25.12
CA GLU A 196 -12.19 14.51 25.14
C GLU A 196 -12.76 14.86 23.76
N ALA A 197 -12.16 15.84 23.06
CA ALA A 197 -12.61 16.29 21.74
C ALA A 197 -12.59 15.19 20.67
N VAL A 198 -11.65 14.25 20.75
CA VAL A 198 -11.58 13.10 19.82
C VAL A 198 -12.43 11.91 20.28
N GLY A 199 -13.01 11.97 21.49
CA GLY A 199 -13.91 10.95 22.00
C GLY A 199 -13.24 9.85 22.82
N ILE A 200 -12.09 10.15 23.45
CA ILE A 200 -11.56 9.36 24.56
C ILE A 200 -12.49 9.56 25.76
N ASP A 201 -12.72 8.53 26.53
CA ASP A 201 -13.66 8.53 27.62
C ASP A 201 -13.02 8.00 28.90
N TYR A 202 -13.68 8.25 30.01
CA TYR A 202 -13.34 7.69 31.31
C TYR A 202 -13.36 6.16 31.25
N SER A 203 -12.44 5.50 31.96
CA SER A 203 -12.24 4.04 31.95
C SER A 203 -11.84 3.42 30.61
N ASP A 204 -11.41 4.21 29.63
CA ASP A 204 -10.79 3.69 28.43
C ASP A 204 -9.39 3.10 28.77
N LEU A 205 -9.12 1.89 28.28
CA LEU A 205 -7.83 1.21 28.47
C LEU A 205 -6.84 1.62 27.40
N LEU A 206 -5.71 2.18 27.78
CA LEU A 206 -4.62 2.52 26.87
C LEU A 206 -3.75 1.28 26.61
N THR A 207 -3.86 0.71 25.39
CA THR A 207 -3.23 -0.56 25.04
C THR A 207 -1.80 -0.40 24.50
N SER A 208 -1.56 0.62 23.66
CA SER A 208 -0.23 0.97 23.16
C SER A 208 -0.15 2.42 22.73
N ILE A 209 1.08 2.94 22.70
CA ILE A 209 1.40 4.29 22.26
C ILE A 209 2.44 4.17 21.16
N ASP A 210 2.13 4.74 20.00
CA ASP A 210 3.03 4.74 18.87
C ASP A 210 3.38 6.16 18.47
N ILE A 211 4.65 6.39 18.16
CA ILE A 211 5.13 7.68 17.63
C ILE A 211 5.61 7.53 16.20
N GLU A 212 5.38 8.57 15.40
CA GLU A 212 5.86 8.64 14.03
C GLU A 212 7.40 8.66 14.01
N SER A 213 8.01 7.78 13.23
CA SER A 213 9.46 7.69 13.09
C SER A 213 9.97 8.76 12.12
N LEU A 214 10.75 9.72 12.62
CA LEU A 214 11.37 10.77 11.81
C LEU A 214 12.56 10.28 10.97
N ASP A 215 13.19 9.17 11.38
CA ASP A 215 14.36 8.58 10.70
C ASP A 215 13.99 7.83 9.42
N ARG A 216 12.71 7.82 9.04
CA ARG A 216 12.24 7.10 7.87
C ARG A 216 12.66 7.86 6.60
N PRO A 217 13.37 7.20 5.66
CA PRO A 217 13.65 7.78 4.36
C PRO A 217 12.35 8.04 3.61
N SER A 218 12.35 9.02 2.70
CA SER A 218 11.17 9.31 1.90
C SER A 218 10.71 8.06 1.15
N ARG A 219 9.39 7.88 1.00
CA ARG A 219 8.81 6.70 0.33
C ARG A 219 9.31 6.51 -1.12
N GLU A 220 9.85 7.55 -1.73
CA GLU A 220 10.39 7.53 -3.09
C GLU A 220 11.61 6.61 -3.21
N TRP A 221 12.34 6.37 -2.12
CA TRP A 221 13.44 5.41 -2.09
C TRP A 221 13.00 3.97 -2.39
N ALA A 222 11.74 3.63 -2.08
CA ALA A 222 11.18 2.32 -2.42
C ALA A 222 11.09 2.09 -3.94
N PHE A 223 11.02 3.15 -4.74
CA PHE A 223 10.95 3.01 -6.19
C PHE A 223 12.25 2.53 -6.83
N ILE A 224 13.40 2.84 -6.20
CA ILE A 224 14.72 2.46 -6.74
C ILE A 224 14.84 0.94 -6.95
N PRO A 225 14.62 0.08 -5.94
CA PRO A 225 14.70 -1.36 -6.14
C PRO A 225 13.68 -1.87 -7.15
N ALA A 226 12.49 -1.29 -7.23
CA ALA A 226 11.49 -1.67 -8.22
C ALA A 226 11.95 -1.38 -9.66
N PHE A 227 12.49 -0.18 -9.92
CA PHE A 227 13.05 0.15 -11.23
C PHE A 227 14.26 -0.70 -11.59
N VAL A 228 15.11 -1.04 -10.63
CA VAL A 228 16.24 -1.96 -10.84
C VAL A 228 15.74 -3.34 -11.27
N LEU A 229 14.72 -3.90 -10.60
CA LEU A 229 14.13 -5.19 -10.97
C LEU A 229 13.54 -5.17 -12.37
N ILE A 230 12.76 -4.15 -12.72
CA ILE A 230 12.19 -3.98 -14.07
C ILE A 230 13.31 -3.87 -15.11
N GLY A 231 14.35 -3.08 -14.82
CA GLY A 231 15.52 -2.92 -15.68
C GLY A 231 16.29 -4.22 -15.89
N LEU A 232 16.45 -5.04 -14.85
CA LEU A 232 17.10 -6.36 -14.96
C LEU A 232 16.31 -7.31 -15.84
N VAL A 233 14.97 -7.37 -15.69
CA VAL A 233 14.11 -8.19 -16.55
C VAL A 233 14.20 -7.70 -17.99
N TRP A 234 14.11 -6.39 -18.22
CA TRP A 234 14.22 -5.79 -19.54
C TRP A 234 15.58 -6.10 -20.21
N LEU A 235 16.69 -5.95 -19.49
CA LEU A 235 18.03 -6.26 -19.99
C LEU A 235 18.19 -7.74 -20.32
N ASN A 236 17.68 -8.63 -19.46
CA ASN A 236 17.71 -10.08 -19.70
C ASN A 236 16.94 -10.44 -20.97
N GLN A 237 15.74 -9.89 -21.13
CA GLN A 237 14.93 -10.13 -22.32
C GLN A 237 15.55 -9.52 -23.59
N ARG A 238 16.13 -8.32 -23.49
CA ARG A 238 16.84 -7.69 -24.61
C ARG A 238 18.03 -8.55 -25.09
N ARG A 239 18.78 -9.14 -24.15
CA ARG A 239 19.87 -10.09 -24.49
C ARG A 239 19.33 -11.33 -25.21
N ARG A 240 18.29 -11.97 -24.67
CA ARG A 240 17.65 -13.14 -25.29
C ARG A 240 17.11 -12.84 -26.69
N ARG A 241 16.44 -11.70 -26.87
CA ARG A 241 15.92 -11.26 -28.16
C ARG A 241 17.03 -11.12 -29.21
N ARG A 242 18.17 -10.54 -28.85
CA ARG A 242 19.32 -10.41 -29.76
C ARG A 242 19.86 -11.76 -30.20
N HIS A 243 19.99 -12.72 -29.30
CA HIS A 243 20.42 -14.08 -29.63
C HIS A 243 19.45 -14.77 -30.59
N GLN A 244 18.15 -14.66 -30.35
CA GLN A 244 17.14 -15.24 -31.25
C GLN A 244 17.21 -14.66 -32.68
N THR A 245 17.40 -13.35 -32.80
CA THR A 245 17.52 -12.67 -34.10
C THR A 245 18.80 -13.13 -34.83
N GLN A 246 19.92 -13.31 -34.15
CA GLN A 246 21.17 -13.78 -34.73
C GLN A 246 21.06 -15.23 -35.25
N HIS A 247 20.42 -16.12 -34.49
CA HIS A 247 20.15 -17.47 -34.91
C HIS A 247 19.28 -17.52 -36.16
N LEU A 248 18.24 -16.70 -36.23
CA LEU A 248 17.36 -16.63 -37.40
C LEU A 248 18.13 -16.20 -38.67
N HIS A 249 18.98 -15.17 -38.54
CA HIS A 249 19.82 -14.69 -39.65
C HIS A 249 20.86 -15.74 -40.10
N HIS A 250 21.37 -16.56 -39.19
CA HIS A 250 22.32 -17.60 -39.52
C HIS A 250 21.66 -18.75 -40.30
N HIS A 251 20.45 -19.15 -39.90
CA HIS A 251 19.68 -20.17 -40.63
C HIS A 251 19.29 -19.72 -42.03
N LEU A 252 18.79 -18.45 -42.16
CA LEU A 252 18.44 -17.93 -43.49
C LEU A 252 19.63 -17.79 -44.44
N LYS A 253 20.86 -17.63 -43.92
CA LYS A 253 22.08 -17.62 -44.76
C LYS A 253 22.59 -19.01 -45.17
N GLN A 254 22.13 -20.06 -44.51
CA GLN A 254 22.50 -21.44 -44.83
C GLN A 254 21.54 -22.10 -45.85
N GLU A 255 20.34 -21.49 -46.01
CA GLU A 255 19.32 -21.99 -46.96
C GLU A 255 19.40 -21.31 -48.35
N VAL A 256 20.28 -20.29 -48.52
CA VAL A 256 20.58 -19.61 -49.78
C VAL A 256 21.97 -20.05 -50.27
#